data_4a5f92abf47f88d6cae862f2e662fb21
#
_entry.id   4a5f92abf47f88d6cae862f2e662fb21
#
_cell.length_a   1.000
_cell.length_b   1.000
_cell.length_c   1.000
_cell.angle_alpha   90.00
_cell.angle_beta   90.00
_cell.angle_gamma   90.00
#
_symmetry.space_group_name_H-M   'P 1'
#
loop_
_entity.id
_entity.type
_entity.pdbx_description
1 polymer ?
#
loop_
_entity_poly.entity_id
_entity_poly.type
_entity_poly.pdbx_seq_one_letter_code
_entity_poly.pdbx_strand_id
1 'polypeptide(L)'
;MRRIFFLVFLCAMFVSKADASNIRTSIVSYVSGSDTVSAYLAEPAGGGKHPALIVIHEWWGLTDWIKQNARDFAGKGYVAMAIDLYRGALASTSQNAYRLMVSVPKERGISDLEAAFNYLSSMKDVDPTKIGVIGWCMGGSYSFEAATSLPKLAACVIDYGDVDTSATVVERIKCPVLCNFAELDKTYTPQMGKAFSEAMENHGKKIEFHVYPNVNHAFMNPNNPSVFNEAQAAEAWKIIFAFLDKNLK
;
A
#
# COMPACT_ATOMS: atom_id res chain seq x y z
N MET A 1 4.01 46.45 -41.84
CA MET A 1 3.15 45.48 -41.08
C MET A 1 3.89 44.16 -40.96
N ARG A 2 4.49 43.90 -39.80
CA ARG A 2 5.24 42.66 -39.49
C ARG A 2 4.26 41.66 -38.82
N ARG A 3 3.99 40.54 -39.50
CA ARG A 3 3.18 39.44 -38.92
C ARG A 3 4.08 38.57 -38.05
N ILE A 4 3.78 38.55 -36.75
CA ILE A 4 4.42 37.66 -35.77
C ILE A 4 3.62 36.33 -35.77
N PHE A 5 4.29 35.25 -36.20
CA PHE A 5 3.75 33.89 -36.06
C PHE A 5 4.07 33.37 -34.65
N PHE A 6 3.05 33.14 -33.84
CA PHE A 6 3.17 32.38 -32.59
C PHE A 6 3.18 30.90 -32.94
N LEU A 7 4.31 30.24 -32.70
CA LEU A 7 4.43 28.80 -32.75
C LEU A 7 3.94 28.25 -31.40
N VAL A 8 2.75 27.62 -31.36
CA VAL A 8 2.26 26.90 -30.20
C VAL A 8 2.95 25.53 -30.18
N PHE A 9 3.89 25.33 -29.27
CA PHE A 9 4.48 24.03 -28.99
C PHE A 9 3.47 23.18 -28.22
N LEU A 10 2.80 22.25 -28.89
CA LEU A 10 1.95 21.24 -28.28
C LEU A 10 2.88 20.16 -27.68
N CYS A 11 3.11 20.25 -26.35
CA CYS A 11 3.84 19.23 -25.63
C CYS A 11 2.93 18.00 -25.47
N ALA A 12 3.05 17.02 -26.36
CA ALA A 12 2.38 15.75 -26.24
C ALA A 12 2.99 14.99 -25.06
N MET A 13 2.29 14.92 -23.93
CA MET A 13 2.61 13.99 -22.85
C MET A 13 2.38 12.56 -23.36
N PHE A 14 3.46 11.87 -23.68
CA PHE A 14 3.44 10.42 -23.86
C PHE A 14 3.22 9.78 -22.48
N VAL A 15 1.97 9.48 -22.14
CA VAL A 15 1.66 8.50 -21.10
C VAL A 15 2.03 7.13 -21.68
N SER A 16 3.22 6.63 -21.34
CA SER A 16 3.62 5.26 -21.64
C SER A 16 2.64 4.33 -20.91
N LYS A 17 1.75 3.67 -21.67
CA LYS A 17 1.06 2.47 -21.16
C LYS A 17 2.14 1.47 -20.79
N ALA A 18 2.25 1.13 -19.51
CA ALA A 18 3.11 0.03 -19.07
C ALA A 18 2.72 -1.22 -19.88
N ASP A 19 3.69 -1.77 -20.60
CA ASP A 19 3.48 -2.91 -21.49
C ASP A 19 3.17 -4.14 -20.60
N ALA A 20 1.96 -4.68 -20.64
CA ALA A 20 1.52 -5.85 -19.89
C ALA A 20 2.38 -7.11 -20.18
N SER A 21 3.24 -7.05 -21.21
CA SER A 21 4.18 -8.11 -21.59
C SER A 21 5.40 -8.22 -20.66
N ASN A 22 5.62 -7.25 -19.75
CA ASN A 22 6.83 -7.16 -18.92
C ASN A 22 6.62 -7.54 -17.45
N ILE A 23 5.53 -8.18 -17.07
CA ILE A 23 5.28 -8.69 -15.71
C ILE A 23 4.94 -10.18 -15.73
N ARG A 24 5.36 -10.88 -14.67
CA ARG A 24 4.95 -12.26 -14.39
C ARG A 24 4.04 -12.25 -13.16
N THR A 25 3.05 -13.12 -13.16
CA THR A 25 2.15 -13.27 -12.00
C THR A 25 1.98 -14.73 -11.62
N SER A 26 1.87 -15.01 -10.34
CA SER A 26 1.64 -16.36 -9.81
C SER A 26 0.88 -16.31 -8.48
N ILE A 27 0.29 -17.42 -8.10
CA ILE A 27 -0.14 -17.65 -6.72
C ILE A 27 0.99 -18.39 -6.03
N VAL A 28 1.43 -17.82 -4.90
CA VAL A 28 2.45 -18.44 -4.05
C VAL A 28 1.85 -18.79 -2.70
N SER A 29 2.47 -19.75 -2.02
CA SER A 29 2.09 -20.11 -0.65
C SER A 29 3.31 -20.09 0.24
N TYR A 30 3.13 -19.61 1.46
CA TYR A 30 4.19 -19.54 2.47
C TYR A 30 3.63 -19.91 3.85
N VAL A 31 4.51 -20.38 4.74
CA VAL A 31 4.15 -20.84 6.08
C VAL A 31 4.10 -19.63 7.02
N SER A 32 3.01 -19.49 7.79
CA SER A 32 2.84 -18.53 8.87
C SER A 32 2.43 -19.27 10.14
N GLY A 33 3.34 -19.43 11.10
CA GLY A 33 3.12 -20.28 12.28
C GLY A 33 2.87 -21.74 11.87
N SER A 34 1.72 -22.27 12.25
CA SER A 34 1.26 -23.61 11.84
C SER A 34 0.39 -23.62 10.58
N ASP A 35 0.16 -22.47 9.98
CA ASP A 35 -0.78 -22.27 8.89
C ASP A 35 -0.06 -22.00 7.55
N THR A 36 -0.78 -22.17 6.43
CA THR A 36 -0.28 -21.84 5.10
C THR A 36 -1.10 -20.69 4.54
N VAL A 37 -0.40 -19.61 4.16
CA VAL A 37 -0.99 -18.42 3.58
C VAL A 37 -0.75 -18.41 2.08
N SER A 38 -1.77 -18.07 1.30
CA SER A 38 -1.63 -17.80 -0.12
C SER A 38 -1.47 -16.30 -0.37
N ALA A 39 -0.74 -15.96 -1.43
CA ALA A 39 -0.62 -14.59 -1.89
C ALA A 39 -0.59 -14.54 -3.42
N TYR A 40 -1.03 -13.41 -3.97
CA TYR A 40 -0.84 -13.09 -5.38
C TYR A 40 0.48 -12.34 -5.55
N LEU A 41 1.42 -12.96 -6.23
CA LEU A 41 2.73 -12.38 -6.53
C LEU A 41 2.75 -11.82 -7.95
N ALA A 42 3.18 -10.57 -8.10
CA ALA A 42 3.45 -9.93 -9.37
C ALA A 42 4.91 -9.45 -9.39
N GLU A 43 5.63 -9.79 -10.44
CA GLU A 43 7.07 -9.57 -10.58
C GLU A 43 7.40 -8.90 -11.90
N PRO A 44 8.39 -8.00 -11.96
CA PRO A 44 8.96 -7.55 -13.22
C PRO A 44 9.52 -8.73 -14.02
N ALA A 45 9.38 -8.71 -15.36
CA ALA A 45 9.92 -9.77 -16.21
C ALA A 45 11.46 -9.71 -16.38
N GLY A 46 12.08 -8.61 -16.00
CA GLY A 46 13.55 -8.42 -16.06
C GLY A 46 14.28 -9.16 -14.94
N GLY A 47 15.53 -9.55 -15.20
CA GLY A 47 16.41 -10.10 -14.17
C GLY A 47 17.03 -8.99 -13.29
N GLY A 48 17.59 -9.40 -12.15
CA GLY A 48 18.24 -8.50 -11.19
C GLY A 48 17.48 -8.45 -9.86
N LYS A 49 18.04 -7.69 -8.90
CA LYS A 49 17.38 -7.48 -7.62
C LYS A 49 16.44 -6.28 -7.69
N HIS A 50 15.23 -6.49 -7.25
CA HIS A 50 14.17 -5.48 -7.22
C HIS A 50 13.82 -5.11 -5.77
N PRO A 51 13.36 -3.88 -5.50
CA PRO A 51 12.63 -3.58 -4.28
C PRO A 51 11.33 -4.37 -4.25
N ALA A 52 10.82 -4.66 -3.05
CA ALA A 52 9.58 -5.42 -2.90
C ALA A 52 8.54 -4.71 -2.04
N LEU A 53 7.27 -5.09 -2.23
CA LEU A 53 6.14 -4.57 -1.49
C LEU A 53 5.26 -5.72 -0.98
N ILE A 54 4.93 -5.68 0.30
CA ILE A 54 3.79 -6.39 0.85
C ILE A 54 2.57 -5.51 0.60
N VAL A 55 1.58 -6.02 -0.13
CA VAL A 55 0.35 -5.32 -0.50
C VAL A 55 -0.81 -5.91 0.30
N ILE A 56 -1.52 -5.09 1.06
CA ILE A 56 -2.52 -5.55 2.02
C ILE A 56 -3.91 -5.06 1.60
N HIS A 57 -4.83 -6.01 1.48
CA HIS A 57 -6.19 -5.77 1.00
C HIS A 57 -7.06 -5.02 2.01
N GLU A 58 -8.13 -4.39 1.51
CA GLU A 58 -9.23 -3.85 2.31
C GLU A 58 -10.04 -4.99 2.98
N TRP A 59 -11.05 -4.63 3.74
CA TRP A 59 -11.95 -5.60 4.41
C TRP A 59 -12.73 -6.53 3.47
N TRP A 60 -12.67 -6.31 2.15
CA TRP A 60 -13.31 -7.16 1.13
C TRP A 60 -12.55 -8.45 0.83
N GLY A 61 -11.30 -8.57 1.27
CA GLY A 61 -10.40 -9.68 0.93
C GLY A 61 -9.52 -9.38 -0.29
N LEU A 62 -8.81 -10.39 -0.77
CA LEU A 62 -7.87 -10.28 -1.90
C LEU A 62 -8.61 -10.18 -3.24
N THR A 63 -9.27 -9.04 -3.45
CA THR A 63 -10.06 -8.74 -4.66
C THR A 63 -9.17 -8.53 -5.89
N ASP A 64 -9.80 -8.50 -7.08
CA ASP A 64 -9.08 -8.23 -8.34
C ASP A 64 -8.48 -6.82 -8.40
N TRP A 65 -9.07 -5.84 -7.69
CA TRP A 65 -8.48 -4.51 -7.57
C TRP A 65 -7.13 -4.55 -6.84
N ILE A 66 -7.03 -5.29 -5.75
CA ILE A 66 -5.75 -5.46 -5.01
C ILE A 66 -4.71 -6.19 -5.87
N LYS A 67 -5.14 -7.23 -6.60
CA LYS A 67 -4.26 -7.94 -7.55
C LYS A 67 -3.82 -7.04 -8.70
N GLN A 68 -4.69 -6.11 -9.16
CA GLN A 68 -4.32 -5.11 -10.17
C GLN A 68 -3.28 -4.14 -9.61
N ASN A 69 -3.45 -3.64 -8.39
CA ASN A 69 -2.46 -2.79 -7.75
C ASN A 69 -1.09 -3.48 -7.65
N ALA A 70 -1.06 -4.79 -7.32
CA ALA A 70 0.19 -5.55 -7.33
C ALA A 70 0.82 -5.62 -8.74
N ARG A 71 0.03 -5.78 -9.80
CA ARG A 71 0.53 -5.72 -11.19
C ARG A 71 1.06 -4.33 -11.54
N ASP A 72 0.38 -3.28 -11.09
CA ASP A 72 0.79 -1.89 -11.36
C ASP A 72 2.13 -1.58 -10.67
N PHE A 73 2.36 -2.07 -9.44
CA PHE A 73 3.65 -2.00 -8.77
C PHE A 73 4.72 -2.80 -9.53
N ALA A 74 4.39 -4.01 -10.01
CA ALA A 74 5.33 -4.79 -10.80
C ALA A 74 5.72 -4.10 -12.11
N GLY A 75 4.76 -3.44 -12.78
CA GLY A 75 5.02 -2.58 -13.94
C GLY A 75 5.90 -1.36 -13.64
N LYS A 76 6.03 -0.99 -12.36
CA LYS A 76 6.95 0.05 -11.88
C LYS A 76 8.28 -0.51 -11.36
N GLY A 77 8.52 -1.80 -11.47
CA GLY A 77 9.79 -2.45 -11.12
C GLY A 77 9.87 -2.99 -9.68
N TYR A 78 8.76 -3.11 -8.97
CA TYR A 78 8.68 -3.73 -7.66
C TYR A 78 8.28 -5.22 -7.77
N VAL A 79 8.81 -6.07 -6.92
CA VAL A 79 8.19 -7.37 -6.64
C VAL A 79 7.05 -7.11 -5.65
N ALA A 80 5.80 -7.31 -6.08
CA ALA A 80 4.62 -6.99 -5.27
C ALA A 80 3.87 -8.26 -4.87
N MET A 81 3.75 -8.51 -3.57
CA MET A 81 3.08 -9.67 -3.00
C MET A 81 1.81 -9.24 -2.26
N ALA A 82 0.66 -9.45 -2.89
CA ALA A 82 -0.64 -9.19 -2.29
C ALA A 82 -1.05 -10.40 -1.43
N ILE A 83 -0.96 -10.22 -0.10
CA ILE A 83 -1.23 -11.29 0.87
C ILE A 83 -2.72 -11.49 1.10
N ASP A 84 -3.13 -12.73 1.40
CA ASP A 84 -4.52 -13.09 1.69
C ASP A 84 -4.72 -13.38 3.19
N LEU A 85 -5.12 -12.35 3.95
CA LEU A 85 -5.41 -12.48 5.37
C LEU A 85 -6.67 -13.33 5.65
N TYR A 86 -7.49 -13.59 4.62
CA TYR A 86 -8.77 -14.30 4.75
C TYR A 86 -8.75 -15.74 4.24
N ARG A 87 -7.58 -16.26 3.84
CA ARG A 87 -7.43 -17.66 3.40
C ARG A 87 -8.37 -18.04 2.24
N GLY A 88 -8.49 -17.16 1.25
CA GLY A 88 -9.30 -17.37 0.06
C GLY A 88 -10.73 -16.81 0.17
N ALA A 89 -11.16 -16.34 1.34
CA ALA A 89 -12.50 -15.79 1.47
C ALA A 89 -12.58 -14.36 0.90
N LEU A 90 -13.71 -14.09 0.23
CA LEU A 90 -14.06 -12.76 -0.29
C LEU A 90 -15.44 -12.34 0.26
N ALA A 91 -15.56 -11.08 0.62
CA ALA A 91 -16.83 -10.52 1.05
C ALA A 91 -17.60 -9.95 -0.13
N SER A 92 -18.90 -10.26 -0.20
CA SER A 92 -19.84 -9.70 -1.17
C SER A 92 -20.79 -8.66 -0.58
N THR A 93 -20.83 -8.54 0.76
CA THR A 93 -21.63 -7.56 1.50
C THR A 93 -20.81 -6.96 2.64
N SER A 94 -21.16 -5.75 3.09
CA SER A 94 -20.50 -5.11 4.23
C SER A 94 -20.61 -5.94 5.52
N GLN A 95 -21.73 -6.66 5.71
CA GLN A 95 -21.88 -7.54 6.88
C GLN A 95 -20.89 -8.71 6.82
N ASN A 96 -20.67 -9.32 5.65
CA ASN A 96 -19.69 -10.39 5.49
C ASN A 96 -18.26 -9.84 5.61
N ALA A 97 -18.00 -8.65 5.06
CA ALA A 97 -16.71 -7.99 5.18
C ALA A 97 -16.35 -7.74 6.66
N TYR A 98 -17.30 -7.23 7.44
CA TYR A 98 -17.11 -7.03 8.88
C TYR A 98 -16.82 -8.36 9.60
N ARG A 99 -17.58 -9.43 9.31
CA ARG A 99 -17.35 -10.75 9.90
C ARG A 99 -15.95 -11.30 9.60
N LEU A 100 -15.51 -11.19 8.34
CA LEU A 100 -14.18 -11.61 7.94
C LEU A 100 -13.10 -10.78 8.64
N MET A 101 -13.26 -9.46 8.68
CA MET A 101 -12.32 -8.55 9.33
C MET A 101 -12.11 -8.91 10.80
N VAL A 102 -13.20 -9.08 11.57
CA VAL A 102 -13.10 -9.40 13.01
C VAL A 102 -12.70 -10.87 13.28
N SER A 103 -12.75 -11.73 12.26
CA SER A 103 -12.29 -13.13 12.38
C SER A 103 -10.76 -13.28 12.26
N VAL A 104 -10.04 -12.20 11.93
CA VAL A 104 -8.58 -12.19 11.89
C VAL A 104 -8.04 -11.69 13.22
N PRO A 105 -7.56 -12.56 14.13
CA PRO A 105 -6.86 -12.10 15.33
C PRO A 105 -5.66 -11.25 14.94
N LYS A 106 -5.43 -10.16 15.67
CA LYS A 106 -4.34 -9.21 15.38
C LYS A 106 -2.98 -9.91 15.29
N GLU A 107 -2.71 -10.82 16.23
CA GLU A 107 -1.46 -11.56 16.31
C GLU A 107 -1.25 -12.46 15.09
N ARG A 108 -2.34 -13.06 14.57
CA ARG A 108 -2.28 -13.85 13.34
C ARG A 108 -1.95 -12.96 12.14
N GLY A 109 -2.59 -11.79 12.04
CA GLY A 109 -2.30 -10.84 10.99
C GLY A 109 -0.84 -10.38 11.00
N ILE A 110 -0.29 -10.09 12.18
CA ILE A 110 1.13 -9.75 12.35
C ILE A 110 2.04 -10.92 11.95
N SER A 111 1.74 -12.15 12.41
CA SER A 111 2.48 -13.35 11.98
C SER A 111 2.47 -13.53 10.46
N ASP A 112 1.34 -13.30 9.80
CA ASP A 112 1.23 -13.38 8.35
C ASP A 112 2.10 -12.34 7.65
N LEU A 113 2.20 -11.12 8.20
CA LEU A 113 3.07 -10.06 7.70
C LEU A 113 4.56 -10.39 7.89
N GLU A 114 4.95 -10.92 9.05
CA GLU A 114 6.32 -11.38 9.33
C GLU A 114 6.73 -12.51 8.37
N ALA A 115 5.85 -13.48 8.16
CA ALA A 115 6.06 -14.57 7.24
C ALA A 115 6.17 -14.09 5.77
N ALA A 116 5.34 -13.13 5.36
CA ALA A 116 5.41 -12.48 4.06
C ALA A 116 6.73 -11.74 3.85
N PHE A 117 7.17 -10.97 4.85
CA PHE A 117 8.47 -10.29 4.83
C PHE A 117 9.63 -11.28 4.68
N ASN A 118 9.62 -12.37 5.44
CA ASN A 118 10.64 -13.41 5.37
C ASN A 118 10.63 -14.13 4.02
N TYR A 119 9.45 -14.41 3.46
CA TYR A 119 9.30 -14.99 2.13
C TYR A 119 9.93 -14.10 1.07
N LEU A 120 9.55 -12.81 1.01
CA LEU A 120 10.13 -11.83 0.07
C LEU A 120 11.65 -11.69 0.27
N SER A 121 12.12 -11.64 1.52
CA SER A 121 13.55 -11.54 1.83
C SER A 121 14.36 -12.74 1.35
N SER A 122 13.73 -13.92 1.20
CA SER A 122 14.37 -15.16 0.72
C SER A 122 14.42 -15.27 -0.81
N MET A 123 13.66 -14.44 -1.52
CA MET A 123 13.61 -14.47 -2.99
C MET A 123 14.93 -13.95 -3.58
N LYS A 124 15.48 -14.69 -4.56
CA LYS A 124 16.76 -14.32 -5.21
C LYS A 124 16.71 -12.97 -5.94
N ASP A 125 15.52 -12.63 -6.47
CA ASP A 125 15.29 -11.44 -7.28
C ASP A 125 14.78 -10.24 -6.44
N VAL A 126 14.80 -10.34 -5.09
CA VAL A 126 14.45 -9.28 -4.15
C VAL A 126 15.68 -8.75 -3.43
N ASP A 127 15.78 -7.44 -3.28
CA ASP A 127 16.72 -6.81 -2.35
C ASP A 127 16.09 -6.80 -0.94
N PRO A 128 16.57 -7.63 0.01
CA PRO A 128 15.96 -7.75 1.34
C PRO A 128 16.08 -6.47 2.19
N THR A 129 16.88 -5.50 1.76
CA THR A 129 17.01 -4.19 2.43
C THR A 129 16.01 -3.16 1.90
N LYS A 130 15.25 -3.51 0.85
CA LYS A 130 14.33 -2.63 0.14
C LYS A 130 12.92 -3.22 0.08
N ILE A 131 12.41 -3.68 1.22
CA ILE A 131 11.05 -4.22 1.35
C ILE A 131 10.18 -3.18 2.07
N GLY A 132 9.10 -2.76 1.41
CA GLY A 132 8.08 -1.87 1.97
C GLY A 132 6.73 -2.57 2.14
N VAL A 133 5.79 -1.84 2.72
CA VAL A 133 4.40 -2.26 2.89
C VAL A 133 3.46 -1.15 2.45
N ILE A 134 2.33 -1.55 1.88
CA ILE A 134 1.21 -0.66 1.53
C ILE A 134 -0.12 -1.38 1.73
N GLY A 135 -1.11 -0.67 2.24
CA GLY A 135 -2.45 -1.20 2.39
C GLY A 135 -3.50 -0.11 2.57
N TRP A 136 -4.75 -0.47 2.29
CA TRP A 136 -5.91 0.42 2.28
C TRP A 136 -6.92 -0.01 3.33
N CYS A 137 -7.55 0.93 4.05
CA CYS A 137 -8.58 0.65 5.06
C CYS A 137 -8.05 -0.30 6.14
N MET A 138 -8.64 -1.47 6.31
CA MET A 138 -8.10 -2.54 7.16
C MET A 138 -6.63 -2.83 6.81
N GLY A 139 -6.28 -2.87 5.53
CA GLY A 139 -4.90 -3.06 5.08
C GLY A 139 -3.98 -1.91 5.48
N GLY A 140 -4.48 -0.67 5.54
CA GLY A 140 -3.75 0.49 6.07
C GLY A 140 -3.42 0.32 7.56
N SER A 141 -4.38 -0.19 8.34
CA SER A 141 -4.16 -0.54 9.75
C SER A 141 -3.10 -1.64 9.89
N TYR A 142 -3.14 -2.66 9.04
CA TYR A 142 -2.10 -3.70 9.03
C TYR A 142 -0.74 -3.20 8.50
N SER A 143 -0.71 -2.17 7.64
CA SER A 143 0.55 -1.50 7.28
C SER A 143 1.19 -0.82 8.49
N PHE A 144 0.38 -0.17 9.33
CA PHE A 144 0.84 0.37 10.61
C PHE A 144 1.37 -0.74 11.55
N GLU A 145 0.66 -1.86 11.69
CA GLU A 145 1.14 -2.99 12.48
C GLU A 145 2.47 -3.55 11.93
N ALA A 146 2.63 -3.63 10.62
CA ALA A 146 3.89 -4.02 9.99
C ALA A 146 5.03 -3.05 10.33
N ALA A 147 4.80 -1.73 10.27
CA ALA A 147 5.80 -0.72 10.62
C ALA A 147 6.26 -0.81 12.08
N THR A 148 5.37 -1.24 12.99
CA THR A 148 5.68 -1.38 14.42
C THR A 148 6.27 -2.74 14.79
N SER A 149 6.09 -3.78 13.96
CA SER A 149 6.51 -5.16 14.25
C SER A 149 7.71 -5.62 13.43
N LEU A 150 7.95 -5.01 12.24
CA LEU A 150 9.02 -5.39 11.31
C LEU A 150 10.15 -4.34 11.33
N PRO A 151 11.15 -4.46 12.20
CA PRO A 151 12.19 -3.43 12.37
C PRO A 151 13.11 -3.26 11.15
N LYS A 152 13.07 -4.19 10.18
CA LYS A 152 13.82 -4.14 8.92
C LYS A 152 13.01 -3.62 7.75
N LEU A 153 11.75 -3.22 7.97
CA LEU A 153 10.92 -2.63 6.93
C LEU A 153 11.55 -1.32 6.45
N ALA A 154 11.63 -1.12 5.14
CA ALA A 154 12.31 0.03 4.54
C ALA A 154 11.38 1.21 4.25
N ALA A 155 10.08 0.98 4.07
CA ALA A 155 9.06 2.01 3.86
C ALA A 155 7.67 1.49 4.24
N CYS A 156 6.78 2.38 4.71
CA CYS A 156 5.40 2.05 5.04
C CYS A 156 4.45 3.09 4.43
N VAL A 157 3.41 2.62 3.75
CA VAL A 157 2.30 3.45 3.26
C VAL A 157 1.01 3.02 3.95
N ILE A 158 0.34 3.99 4.58
CA ILE A 158 -0.92 3.82 5.31
C ILE A 158 -1.99 4.63 4.59
N ASP A 159 -2.86 3.95 3.83
CA ASP A 159 -3.98 4.60 3.17
C ASP A 159 -5.24 4.43 4.03
N TYR A 160 -5.70 5.54 4.64
CA TYR A 160 -6.89 5.63 5.50
C TYR A 160 -7.07 4.42 6.44
N GLY A 161 -6.02 4.12 7.23
CA GLY A 161 -5.99 3.05 8.23
C GLY A 161 -5.90 3.57 9.65
N ASP A 162 -6.10 2.65 10.61
CA ASP A 162 -5.96 2.95 12.04
C ASP A 162 -4.49 3.11 12.43
N VAL A 163 -4.22 4.00 13.38
CA VAL A 163 -2.89 4.33 13.88
C VAL A 163 -2.90 4.57 15.39
N ASP A 164 -1.78 4.32 16.06
CA ASP A 164 -1.60 4.56 17.50
C ASP A 164 -0.52 5.64 17.71
N THR A 165 -0.82 6.60 18.56
CA THR A 165 0.04 7.75 18.89
C THR A 165 0.88 7.56 20.14
N SER A 166 0.75 6.44 20.84
CA SER A 166 1.50 6.19 22.06
C SER A 166 3.00 6.11 21.81
N ALA A 167 3.80 6.76 22.65
CA ALA A 167 5.25 6.85 22.52
C ALA A 167 5.91 5.48 22.36
N THR A 168 5.49 4.50 23.17
CA THR A 168 6.02 3.13 23.13
C THR A 168 5.78 2.40 21.82
N VAL A 169 4.73 2.76 21.08
CA VAL A 169 4.41 2.20 19.76
C VAL A 169 5.17 2.94 18.67
N VAL A 170 5.12 4.28 18.68
CA VAL A 170 5.81 5.14 17.70
C VAL A 170 7.32 4.90 17.71
N GLU A 171 7.94 4.71 18.87
CA GLU A 171 9.38 4.43 18.99
C GLU A 171 9.83 3.15 18.28
N ARG A 172 8.94 2.16 18.11
CA ARG A 172 9.24 0.91 17.38
C ARG A 172 9.36 1.11 15.88
N ILE A 173 8.70 2.13 15.32
CA ILE A 173 8.75 2.42 13.88
C ILE A 173 10.17 2.85 13.50
N LYS A 174 10.77 2.16 12.52
CA LYS A 174 12.15 2.42 12.07
C LYS A 174 12.23 2.92 10.63
N CYS A 175 11.19 2.72 9.83
CA CYS A 175 11.11 3.15 8.45
C CYS A 175 10.43 4.52 8.29
N PRO A 176 10.64 5.23 7.18
CA PRO A 176 9.79 6.33 6.75
C PRO A 176 8.34 5.86 6.55
N VAL A 177 7.39 6.72 6.90
CA VAL A 177 5.95 6.45 6.79
C VAL A 177 5.31 7.51 5.89
N LEU A 178 4.43 7.09 4.98
CA LEU A 178 3.48 7.94 4.27
C LEU A 178 2.07 7.62 4.77
N CYS A 179 1.32 8.66 5.16
CA CYS A 179 -0.07 8.53 5.56
C CYS A 179 -0.97 9.36 4.65
N ASN A 180 -1.99 8.71 4.09
CA ASN A 180 -3.00 9.32 3.24
C ASN A 180 -4.38 9.19 3.91
N PHE A 181 -5.05 10.32 4.17
CA PHE A 181 -6.35 10.38 4.81
C PHE A 181 -7.36 11.15 3.97
N ALA A 182 -8.62 10.78 4.04
CA ALA A 182 -9.72 11.46 3.38
C ALA A 182 -10.34 12.51 4.32
N GLU A 183 -10.58 13.74 3.85
CA GLU A 183 -11.08 14.84 4.68
C GLU A 183 -12.43 14.52 5.35
N LEU A 184 -13.31 13.81 4.65
CA LEU A 184 -14.67 13.51 5.10
C LEU A 184 -14.80 12.12 5.76
N ASP A 185 -13.67 11.40 5.95
CA ASP A 185 -13.69 10.10 6.62
C ASP A 185 -14.06 10.25 8.10
N LYS A 186 -15.09 9.50 8.52
CA LYS A 186 -15.60 9.50 9.89
C LYS A 186 -15.09 8.32 10.72
N THR A 187 -14.45 7.35 10.08
CA THR A 187 -13.90 6.16 10.72
C THR A 187 -12.41 6.34 11.02
N TYR A 188 -11.63 6.61 9.99
CA TYR A 188 -10.21 6.94 10.09
C TYR A 188 -10.04 8.42 9.76
N THR A 189 -10.23 9.23 10.78
CA THR A 189 -10.37 10.69 10.59
C THR A 189 -9.03 11.37 10.28
N PRO A 190 -9.04 12.50 9.54
CA PRO A 190 -7.83 13.30 9.34
C PRO A 190 -7.17 13.74 10.65
N GLN A 191 -7.97 13.92 11.71
CA GLN A 191 -7.47 14.29 13.05
C GLN A 191 -6.63 13.16 13.67
N MET A 192 -7.02 11.88 13.48
CA MET A 192 -6.20 10.73 13.89
C MET A 192 -4.87 10.72 13.16
N GLY A 193 -4.89 10.91 11.83
CA GLY A 193 -3.68 10.98 11.01
C GLY A 193 -2.77 12.14 11.40
N LYS A 194 -3.34 13.31 11.68
CA LYS A 194 -2.59 14.48 12.15
C LYS A 194 -1.94 14.23 13.51
N ALA A 195 -2.67 13.69 14.47
CA ALA A 195 -2.13 13.34 15.79
C ALA A 195 -0.99 12.32 15.68
N PHE A 196 -1.11 11.35 14.78
CA PHE A 196 -0.04 10.39 14.52
C PHE A 196 1.17 11.06 13.87
N SER A 197 0.98 11.96 12.91
CA SER A 197 2.07 12.74 12.31
C SER A 197 2.84 13.53 13.36
N GLU A 198 2.13 14.25 14.23
CA GLU A 198 2.71 15.01 15.33
C GLU A 198 3.48 14.08 16.31
N ALA A 199 2.93 12.91 16.64
CA ALA A 199 3.60 11.94 17.49
C ALA A 199 4.89 11.39 16.85
N MET A 200 4.87 11.08 15.56
CA MET A 200 6.05 10.65 14.79
C MET A 200 7.14 11.73 14.79
N GLU A 201 6.78 12.98 14.48
CA GLU A 201 7.70 14.12 14.45
C GLU A 201 8.32 14.40 15.82
N ASN A 202 7.53 14.37 16.89
CA ASN A 202 7.99 14.55 18.26
C ASN A 202 8.99 13.48 18.72
N HIS A 203 8.98 12.30 18.09
CA HIS A 203 9.93 11.20 18.32
C HIS A 203 11.04 11.15 17.25
N GLY A 204 11.19 12.20 16.43
CA GLY A 204 12.24 12.29 15.41
C GLY A 204 12.08 11.26 14.28
N LYS A 205 10.86 10.75 14.04
CA LYS A 205 10.56 9.79 12.98
C LYS A 205 10.24 10.51 11.67
N LYS A 206 10.50 9.84 10.55
CA LYS A 206 10.19 10.38 9.21
C LYS A 206 8.75 10.05 8.84
N ILE A 207 7.96 11.06 8.56
CA ILE A 207 6.57 10.93 8.11
C ILE A 207 6.25 11.95 7.02
N GLU A 208 5.46 11.55 6.05
CA GLU A 208 4.75 12.39 5.10
C GLU A 208 3.25 12.18 5.32
N PHE A 209 2.50 13.24 5.57
CA PHE A 209 1.07 13.19 5.90
C PHE A 209 0.26 14.04 4.94
N HIS A 210 -0.74 13.42 4.30
CA HIS A 210 -1.62 14.07 3.33
C HIS A 210 -3.08 13.87 3.67
N VAL A 211 -3.86 14.95 3.51
CA VAL A 211 -5.33 14.92 3.61
C VAL A 211 -5.91 15.32 2.27
N TYR A 212 -6.72 14.45 1.69
CA TYR A 212 -7.35 14.66 0.38
C TYR A 212 -8.70 15.33 0.58
N PRO A 213 -8.92 16.53 -0.04
CA PRO A 213 -10.12 17.32 0.20
C PRO A 213 -11.35 16.73 -0.48
N ASN A 214 -12.52 16.95 0.14
CA ASN A 214 -13.85 16.60 -0.38
C ASN A 214 -14.04 15.13 -0.75
N VAL A 215 -13.29 14.20 -0.15
CA VAL A 215 -13.44 12.75 -0.36
C VAL A 215 -13.71 12.01 0.95
N ASN A 216 -14.40 10.88 0.82
CA ASN A 216 -14.74 9.97 1.91
C ASN A 216 -13.75 8.80 1.98
N HIS A 217 -13.94 7.95 2.99
CA HIS A 217 -13.24 6.68 3.14
C HIS A 217 -13.25 5.86 1.84
N ALA A 218 -12.14 5.19 1.51
CA ALA A 218 -11.96 4.35 0.32
C ALA A 218 -12.06 5.09 -1.03
N PHE A 219 -11.75 6.40 -1.07
CA PHE A 219 -11.82 7.22 -2.29
C PHE A 219 -10.90 6.76 -3.43
N MET A 220 -9.94 5.90 -3.15
CA MET A 220 -9.01 5.36 -4.16
C MET A 220 -9.54 4.09 -4.86
N ASN A 221 -10.61 3.45 -4.35
CA ASN A 221 -11.10 2.19 -4.90
C ASN A 221 -12.17 2.40 -5.98
N PRO A 222 -11.87 2.18 -7.29
CA PRO A 222 -12.83 2.38 -8.38
C PRO A 222 -14.00 1.40 -8.36
N ASN A 223 -13.90 0.27 -7.62
CA ASN A 223 -15.00 -0.67 -7.44
C ASN A 223 -16.08 -0.15 -6.47
N ASN A 224 -15.83 0.98 -5.81
CA ASN A 224 -16.81 1.68 -4.99
C ASN A 224 -17.18 3.05 -5.61
N PRO A 225 -17.99 3.09 -6.67
CA PRO A 225 -18.26 4.33 -7.40
C PRO A 225 -18.97 5.42 -6.57
N SER A 226 -19.55 5.06 -5.41
CA SER A 226 -20.21 6.03 -4.53
C SER A 226 -19.22 6.94 -3.77
N VAL A 227 -17.97 6.54 -3.64
CA VAL A 227 -16.91 7.29 -2.93
C VAL A 227 -15.65 7.48 -3.74
N PHE A 228 -15.47 6.75 -4.83
CA PHE A 228 -14.31 6.87 -5.72
C PHE A 228 -14.21 8.29 -6.27
N ASN A 229 -13.03 8.87 -6.17
CA ASN A 229 -12.72 10.17 -6.76
C ASN A 229 -11.45 10.04 -7.60
N GLU A 230 -11.60 10.04 -8.91
CA GLU A 230 -10.52 9.81 -9.86
C GLU A 230 -9.37 10.81 -9.70
N ALA A 231 -9.68 12.11 -9.53
CA ALA A 231 -8.67 13.15 -9.41
C ALA A 231 -7.85 13.01 -8.13
N GLN A 232 -8.51 12.78 -6.99
CA GLN A 232 -7.83 12.62 -5.70
C GLN A 232 -7.09 11.28 -5.63
N ALA A 233 -7.65 10.21 -6.22
CA ALA A 233 -6.97 8.93 -6.33
C ALA A 233 -5.69 9.04 -7.19
N ALA A 234 -5.74 9.74 -8.32
CA ALA A 234 -4.57 9.96 -9.17
C ALA A 234 -3.46 10.75 -8.45
N GLU A 235 -3.81 11.79 -7.67
CA GLU A 235 -2.83 12.52 -6.88
C GLU A 235 -2.25 11.65 -5.75
N ALA A 236 -3.09 10.85 -5.05
CA ALA A 236 -2.61 9.91 -4.05
C ALA A 236 -1.62 8.90 -4.64
N TRP A 237 -1.93 8.30 -5.78
CA TRP A 237 -1.03 7.38 -6.48
C TRP A 237 0.30 8.01 -6.87
N LYS A 238 0.28 9.25 -7.36
CA LYS A 238 1.50 9.99 -7.70
C LYS A 238 2.40 10.18 -6.47
N ILE A 239 1.82 10.57 -5.33
CA ILE A 239 2.54 10.74 -4.06
C ILE A 239 3.07 9.40 -3.56
N ILE A 240 2.26 8.32 -3.58
CA ILE A 240 2.65 6.97 -3.20
C ILE A 240 3.87 6.51 -4.02
N PHE A 241 3.83 6.61 -5.34
CA PHE A 241 4.96 6.20 -6.17
C PHE A 241 6.21 7.05 -5.92
N ALA A 242 6.07 8.36 -5.76
CA ALA A 242 7.21 9.23 -5.44
C ALA A 242 7.85 8.86 -4.09
N PHE A 243 7.03 8.59 -3.07
CA PHE A 243 7.51 8.16 -1.75
C PHE A 243 8.20 6.79 -1.81
N LEU A 244 7.61 5.82 -2.48
CA LEU A 244 8.18 4.48 -2.62
C LEU A 244 9.49 4.51 -3.43
N ASP A 245 9.54 5.25 -4.53
CA ASP A 245 10.74 5.39 -5.35
C ASP A 245 11.89 6.05 -4.56
N LYS A 246 11.61 7.07 -3.78
CA LYS A 246 12.59 7.78 -2.92
C LYS A 246 13.19 6.87 -1.84
N ASN A 247 12.40 5.93 -1.29
CA ASN A 247 12.80 5.15 -0.13
C ASN A 247 13.22 3.71 -0.45
N LEU A 248 12.83 3.18 -1.62
CA LEU A 248 13.08 1.78 -2.00
C LEU A 248 13.95 1.61 -3.26
N LYS A 249 14.16 2.66 -4.06
CA LYS A 249 15.04 2.60 -5.24
C LYS A 249 16.34 3.37 -4.99
#